data_63a154361c29ebebe538d4ad5bad93af
#
_entry.id   63a154361c29ebebe538d4ad5bad93af
#
_cell.length_a   1.000
_cell.length_b   1.000
_cell.length_c   1.000
_cell.angle_alpha   90.00
_cell.angle_beta   90.00
_cell.angle_gamma   90.00
#
_symmetry.space_group_name_H-M   'P 1'
#
loop_
_entity.id
_entity.type
_entity.pdbx_description
1 polymer ?
#
loop_
_entity_poly.entity_id
_entity_poly.type
_entity_poly.pdbx_seq_one_letter_code
_entity_poly.pdbx_strand_id
1 'polypeptide(L)'
;NYDTIMMDSASMNMMVQDLAYGYFHPEYEPEPLRYHYRDFIHDFEAMKEGEAYEKAKSYWMSKLEDFPEAPQLPLRCDPETIERGHFIRKRRIFSRAELDVMKKQSTKHRMTISALLMSAYGHVLQFYSGMDAFTVNLTLFNRPSFHPDIEKLYGDFTTSILLDFGMSGDDFWKESEKVQQTLSKALEYRAYDGIHFSKDVMKKFRYPTTKAL
;
A
#
# COMPACT_ATOMS: atom_id res chain seq x y z
N ASN A 1 5.91 -17.87 15.99
CA ASN A 1 6.45 -16.57 15.53
C ASN A 1 6.97 -16.73 14.11
N TYR A 2 6.67 -15.81 13.24
CA TYR A 2 7.23 -15.69 11.90
C TYR A 2 7.80 -14.29 11.74
N ASP A 3 8.79 -14.16 10.86
CA ASP A 3 9.40 -12.88 10.52
C ASP A 3 8.84 -12.39 9.18
N THR A 4 8.51 -11.12 9.10
CA THR A 4 8.00 -10.49 7.88
C THR A 4 9.02 -10.48 6.73
N ILE A 5 10.30 -10.69 7.02
CA ILE A 5 11.33 -10.88 6.00
C ILE A 5 11.16 -12.19 5.22
N MET A 6 10.45 -13.16 5.79
CA MET A 6 10.22 -14.45 5.16
C MET A 6 8.94 -14.49 4.32
N MET A 7 7.89 -13.82 4.79
CA MET A 7 6.59 -13.83 4.13
C MET A 7 5.71 -12.65 4.55
N ASP A 8 4.89 -12.20 3.63
CA ASP A 8 3.89 -11.18 3.88
C ASP A 8 2.63 -11.73 4.54
N SER A 9 1.70 -10.84 4.92
CA SER A 9 0.45 -11.23 5.57
C SER A 9 -0.48 -12.06 4.67
N ALA A 10 -0.41 -11.89 3.35
CA ALA A 10 -1.20 -12.70 2.41
C ALA A 10 -0.68 -14.13 2.38
N SER A 11 0.65 -14.31 2.25
CA SER A 11 1.32 -15.61 2.34
C SER A 11 1.05 -16.31 3.67
N MET A 12 1.05 -15.56 4.79
CA MET A 12 0.73 -16.10 6.10
C MET A 12 -0.71 -16.63 6.16
N ASN A 13 -1.67 -15.90 5.63
CA ASN A 13 -3.06 -16.35 5.59
C ASN A 13 -3.21 -17.62 4.73
N MET A 14 -2.54 -17.68 3.58
CA MET A 14 -2.53 -18.87 2.72
C MET A 14 -1.93 -20.06 3.48
N MET A 15 -0.78 -19.92 4.11
CA MET A 15 -0.14 -20.97 4.89
C MET A 15 -1.07 -21.52 5.99
N VAL A 16 -1.77 -20.65 6.72
CA VAL A 16 -2.72 -21.07 7.76
C VAL A 16 -3.89 -21.84 7.14
N GLN A 17 -4.39 -21.41 5.98
CA GLN A 17 -5.47 -22.10 5.26
C GLN A 17 -5.00 -23.47 4.77
N ASP A 18 -3.81 -23.58 4.18
CA ASP A 18 -3.26 -24.84 3.68
C ASP A 18 -2.97 -25.83 4.82
N LEU A 19 -2.44 -25.32 5.94
CA LEU A 19 -2.25 -26.14 7.14
C LEU A 19 -3.58 -26.67 7.70
N ALA A 20 -4.59 -25.81 7.77
CA ALA A 20 -5.92 -26.23 8.24
C ALA A 20 -6.54 -27.23 7.27
N TYR A 21 -6.44 -26.98 5.96
CA TYR A 21 -6.98 -27.89 4.95
C TYR A 21 -6.30 -29.27 5.02
N GLY A 22 -4.97 -29.33 5.03
CA GLY A 22 -4.23 -30.59 5.13
C GLY A 22 -4.47 -31.34 6.46
N TYR A 23 -4.73 -30.60 7.56
CA TYR A 23 -5.09 -31.23 8.83
C TYR A 23 -6.42 -31.97 8.78
N PHE A 24 -7.43 -31.42 8.09
CA PHE A 24 -8.75 -32.04 7.95
C PHE A 24 -8.84 -33.02 6.77
N HIS A 25 -7.87 -33.00 5.86
CA HIS A 25 -7.79 -33.82 4.65
C HIS A 25 -6.40 -34.48 4.54
N PRO A 26 -6.09 -35.50 5.38
CA PRO A 26 -4.76 -36.14 5.41
C PRO A 26 -4.35 -36.77 4.09
N GLU A 27 -5.30 -37.11 3.22
CA GLU A 27 -5.11 -37.66 1.88
C GLU A 27 -4.74 -36.59 0.83
N TYR A 28 -4.79 -35.30 1.20
CA TYR A 28 -4.51 -34.21 0.27
C TYR A 28 -3.03 -34.07 0.00
N GLU A 29 -2.63 -34.25 -1.24
CA GLU A 29 -1.30 -33.95 -1.74
C GLU A 29 -1.37 -32.68 -2.61
N PRO A 30 -0.71 -31.58 -2.20
CA PRO A 30 -0.70 -30.36 -3.01
C PRO A 30 0.07 -30.57 -4.31
N GLU A 31 -0.43 -30.00 -5.40
CA GLU A 31 0.29 -30.01 -6.67
C GLU A 31 1.62 -29.24 -6.53
N PRO A 32 2.73 -29.81 -7.02
CA PRO A 32 4.02 -29.11 -7.03
C PRO A 32 3.95 -27.83 -7.83
N LEU A 33 4.42 -26.72 -7.25
CA LEU A 33 4.52 -25.46 -7.96
C LEU A 33 5.68 -25.50 -8.96
N ARG A 34 5.45 -24.95 -10.16
CA ARG A 34 6.46 -24.86 -11.23
C ARG A 34 7.20 -23.52 -11.23
N TYR A 35 6.80 -22.61 -10.35
CA TYR A 35 7.36 -21.28 -10.17
C TYR A 35 7.66 -21.07 -8.70
N HIS A 36 8.80 -20.46 -8.39
CA HIS A 36 9.29 -20.29 -7.02
C HIS A 36 9.55 -18.81 -6.73
N TYR A 37 9.68 -18.46 -5.47
CA TYR A 37 9.96 -17.09 -5.05
C TYR A 37 11.27 -16.53 -5.66
N ARG A 38 12.27 -17.39 -5.84
CA ARG A 38 13.51 -17.02 -6.54
C ARG A 38 13.25 -16.63 -8.00
N ASP A 39 12.39 -17.36 -8.70
CA ASP A 39 12.04 -17.08 -10.10
C ASP A 39 11.31 -15.75 -10.19
N PHE A 40 10.38 -15.48 -9.24
CA PHE A 40 9.74 -14.18 -9.08
C PHE A 40 10.76 -13.04 -8.95
N ILE A 41 11.79 -13.19 -8.10
CA ILE A 41 12.83 -12.16 -7.94
C ILE A 41 13.56 -11.91 -9.25
N HIS A 42 13.91 -12.96 -10.01
CA HIS A 42 14.55 -12.80 -11.32
C HIS A 42 13.65 -12.06 -12.31
N ASP A 43 12.38 -12.45 -12.41
CA ASP A 43 11.42 -11.79 -13.31
C ASP A 43 11.14 -10.35 -12.89
N PHE A 44 11.10 -10.09 -11.58
CA PHE A 44 10.92 -8.74 -11.04
C PHE A 44 12.12 -7.82 -11.36
N GLU A 45 13.36 -8.34 -11.25
CA GLU A 45 14.55 -7.59 -11.67
C GLU A 45 14.56 -7.36 -13.18
N ALA A 46 14.23 -8.38 -13.99
CA ALA A 46 14.15 -8.23 -15.44
C ALA A 46 13.07 -7.21 -15.88
N MET A 47 11.95 -7.14 -15.15
CA MET A 47 10.89 -6.15 -15.40
C MET A 47 11.40 -4.70 -15.32
N LYS A 48 12.42 -4.43 -14.49
CA LYS A 48 12.99 -3.08 -14.33
C LYS A 48 13.73 -2.57 -15.57
N GLU A 49 14.10 -3.45 -16.49
CA GLU A 49 14.69 -3.10 -17.77
C GLU A 49 13.63 -2.86 -18.87
N GLY A 50 12.36 -3.05 -18.54
CA GLY A 50 11.25 -2.97 -19.48
C GLY A 50 10.64 -1.56 -19.62
N GLU A 51 9.96 -1.34 -20.76
CA GLU A 51 9.28 -0.07 -21.08
C GLU A 51 8.27 0.34 -20.00
N ALA A 52 7.55 -0.62 -19.42
CA ALA A 52 6.54 -0.35 -18.38
C ALA A 52 7.17 0.26 -17.12
N TYR A 53 8.37 -0.20 -16.74
CA TYR A 53 9.10 0.37 -15.61
C TYR A 53 9.60 1.79 -15.91
N GLU A 54 10.18 2.02 -17.07
CA GLU A 54 10.66 3.35 -17.48
C GLU A 54 9.49 4.36 -17.61
N LYS A 55 8.35 3.94 -18.11
CA LYS A 55 7.13 4.74 -18.16
C LYS A 55 6.65 5.10 -16.75
N ALA A 56 6.63 4.13 -15.83
CA ALA A 56 6.25 4.34 -14.44
C ALA A 56 7.22 5.30 -13.73
N LYS A 57 8.52 5.09 -13.91
CA LYS A 57 9.57 5.97 -13.39
C LYS A 57 9.42 7.39 -13.89
N SER A 58 9.22 7.58 -15.19
CA SER A 58 9.02 8.90 -15.79
C SER A 58 7.79 9.62 -15.20
N TYR A 59 6.69 8.90 -14.97
CA TYR A 59 5.50 9.44 -14.31
C TYR A 59 5.82 9.93 -12.89
N TRP A 60 6.48 9.12 -12.07
CA TRP A 60 6.81 9.50 -10.70
C TRP A 60 7.86 10.61 -10.64
N MET A 61 8.87 10.55 -11.50
CA MET A 61 9.90 11.60 -11.58
C MET A 61 9.32 12.96 -12.02
N SER A 62 8.25 12.99 -12.83
CA SER A 62 7.57 14.23 -13.20
C SER A 62 6.87 14.92 -12.02
N LYS A 63 6.56 14.18 -10.96
CA LYS A 63 5.96 14.70 -9.73
C LYS A 63 6.97 15.09 -8.66
N LEU A 64 8.24 14.72 -8.83
CA LEU A 64 9.25 14.81 -7.77
C LEU A 64 9.44 16.21 -7.20
N GLU A 65 9.36 17.25 -8.05
CA GLU A 65 9.60 18.65 -7.62
C GLU A 65 8.52 19.17 -6.66
N ASP A 66 7.27 18.80 -6.89
CA ASP A 66 6.11 19.30 -6.16
C ASP A 66 5.48 18.24 -5.26
N PHE A 67 6.22 17.14 -4.98
CA PHE A 67 5.68 16.03 -4.20
C PHE A 67 5.50 16.46 -2.73
N PRO A 68 4.28 16.36 -2.17
CA PRO A 68 4.01 16.89 -0.83
C PRO A 68 4.67 16.06 0.26
N GLU A 69 4.98 16.69 1.38
CA GLU A 69 5.52 16.05 2.57
C GLU A 69 4.48 15.16 3.27
N ALA A 70 4.93 14.33 4.21
CA ALA A 70 4.05 13.59 5.10
C ALA A 70 3.24 14.54 6.02
N PRO A 71 2.01 14.16 6.42
CA PRO A 71 1.17 15.02 7.27
C PRO A 71 1.84 15.24 8.63
N GLN A 72 1.99 16.49 9.02
CA GLN A 72 2.61 16.90 10.30
C GLN A 72 1.58 16.77 11.42
N LEU A 73 1.49 15.60 12.03
CA LEU A 73 0.53 15.33 13.10
C LEU A 73 1.05 15.87 14.45
N PRO A 74 0.15 16.32 15.36
CA PRO A 74 0.55 16.73 16.69
C PRO A 74 1.14 15.54 17.48
N LEU A 75 2.38 15.64 17.89
CA LEU A 75 3.09 14.63 18.64
C LEU A 75 3.01 14.92 20.14
N ARG A 76 2.88 13.87 20.95
CA ARG A 76 2.93 13.98 22.42
C ARG A 76 4.36 14.20 22.92
N CYS A 77 5.34 13.64 22.23
CA CYS A 77 6.77 13.77 22.51
C CYS A 77 7.54 13.57 21.20
N ASP A 78 8.79 13.98 21.19
CA ASP A 78 9.68 13.72 20.06
C ASP A 78 9.92 12.21 19.90
N PRO A 79 9.64 11.62 18.73
CA PRO A 79 9.90 10.20 18.48
C PRO A 79 11.35 9.77 18.73
N GLU A 80 12.32 10.66 18.52
CA GLU A 80 13.75 10.37 18.77
C GLU A 80 14.07 10.19 20.24
N THR A 81 13.21 10.65 21.16
CA THR A 81 13.38 10.49 22.60
C THR A 81 12.81 9.18 23.14
N ILE A 82 12.19 8.36 22.29
CA ILE A 82 11.52 7.12 22.69
C ILE A 82 12.52 5.96 22.65
N GLU A 83 13.05 5.57 23.81
CA GLU A 83 13.95 4.42 23.91
C GLU A 83 13.26 3.08 23.60
N ARG A 84 11.99 2.94 23.99
CA ARG A 84 11.20 1.73 23.78
C ARG A 84 9.79 2.06 23.35
N GLY A 85 9.47 1.76 22.09
CA GLY A 85 8.12 1.96 21.54
C GLY A 85 7.07 1.09 22.24
N HIS A 86 5.97 1.72 22.64
CA HIS A 86 4.77 1.04 23.13
C HIS A 86 3.61 1.32 22.19
N PHE A 87 3.10 0.27 21.53
CA PHE A 87 2.04 0.40 20.55
C PHE A 87 0.68 0.07 21.18
N ILE A 88 -0.27 1.00 21.07
CA ILE A 88 -1.66 0.80 21.47
C ILE A 88 -2.49 0.61 20.20
N ARG A 89 -3.08 -0.58 20.05
CA ARG A 89 -3.97 -0.86 18.92
C ARG A 89 -5.41 -0.46 19.25
N LYS A 90 -5.96 0.47 18.48
CA LYS A 90 -7.39 0.76 18.45
C LYS A 90 -8.01 0.08 17.23
N ARG A 91 -9.15 -0.60 17.41
CA ARG A 91 -9.83 -1.34 16.34
C ARG A 91 -11.32 -1.00 16.31
N ARG A 92 -11.82 -0.73 15.12
CA ARG A 92 -13.25 -0.68 14.82
C ARG A 92 -13.58 -1.82 13.85
N ILE A 93 -14.63 -2.55 14.13
CA ILE A 93 -15.17 -3.58 13.26
C ILE A 93 -16.50 -3.05 12.71
N PHE A 94 -16.62 -2.99 11.40
CA PHE A 94 -17.87 -2.65 10.74
C PHE A 94 -18.76 -3.89 10.65
N SER A 95 -20.03 -3.72 10.97
CA SER A 95 -21.05 -4.73 10.75
C SER A 95 -21.30 -4.94 9.25
N ARG A 96 -21.94 -6.06 8.91
CA ARG A 96 -22.34 -6.33 7.52
C ARG A 96 -23.22 -5.22 6.96
N ALA A 97 -24.19 -4.72 7.74
CA ALA A 97 -25.06 -3.64 7.32
C ALA A 97 -24.31 -2.34 7.04
N GLU A 98 -23.33 -1.95 7.90
CA GLU A 98 -22.48 -0.78 7.66
C GLU A 98 -21.66 -0.94 6.38
N LEU A 99 -21.07 -2.13 6.16
CA LEU A 99 -20.32 -2.42 4.94
C LEU A 99 -21.20 -2.32 3.67
N ASP A 100 -22.43 -2.83 3.73
CA ASP A 100 -23.37 -2.78 2.59
C ASP A 100 -23.79 -1.34 2.28
N VAL A 101 -23.94 -0.47 3.28
CA VAL A 101 -24.15 0.97 3.08
C VAL A 101 -22.94 1.61 2.40
N MET A 102 -21.70 1.33 2.87
CA MET A 102 -20.48 1.85 2.25
C MET A 102 -20.34 1.38 0.80
N LYS A 103 -20.61 0.11 0.50
CA LYS A 103 -20.61 -0.42 -0.87
C LYS A 103 -21.60 0.31 -1.76
N LYS A 104 -22.83 0.51 -1.28
CA LYS A 104 -23.88 1.23 -2.01
C LYS A 104 -23.48 2.67 -2.32
N GLN A 105 -22.90 3.38 -1.36
CA GLN A 105 -22.43 4.74 -1.56
C GLN A 105 -21.23 4.78 -2.54
N SER A 106 -20.25 3.91 -2.39
CA SER A 106 -19.11 3.82 -3.31
C SER A 106 -19.57 3.57 -4.75
N THR A 107 -20.50 2.63 -4.97
CA THR A 107 -21.06 2.36 -6.30
C THR A 107 -21.82 3.55 -6.86
N LYS A 108 -22.63 4.24 -6.04
CA LYS A 108 -23.38 5.45 -6.44
C LYS A 108 -22.43 6.54 -6.93
N HIS A 109 -21.27 6.71 -6.31
CA HIS A 109 -20.26 7.72 -6.65
C HIS A 109 -19.14 7.17 -7.54
N ARG A 110 -19.31 5.98 -8.14
CA ARG A 110 -18.36 5.34 -9.07
C ARG A 110 -16.94 5.22 -8.53
N MET A 111 -16.81 4.90 -7.26
CA MET A 111 -15.52 4.73 -6.59
C MET A 111 -15.42 3.38 -5.88
N THR A 112 -14.21 2.98 -5.54
CA THR A 112 -13.95 1.79 -4.72
C THR A 112 -14.18 2.10 -3.24
N ILE A 113 -14.44 1.05 -2.44
CA ILE A 113 -14.50 1.20 -0.97
C ILE A 113 -13.14 1.68 -0.44
N SER A 114 -12.05 1.22 -1.03
CA SER A 114 -10.70 1.67 -0.65
C SER A 114 -10.56 3.18 -0.81
N ALA A 115 -10.97 3.75 -1.94
CA ALA A 115 -10.93 5.19 -2.17
C ALA A 115 -11.83 5.95 -1.19
N LEU A 116 -13.05 5.43 -0.90
CA LEU A 116 -13.94 6.02 0.08
C LEU A 116 -13.31 6.09 1.47
N LEU A 117 -12.73 4.96 1.94
CA LEU A 117 -12.07 4.90 3.25
C LEU A 117 -10.80 5.76 3.30
N MET A 118 -10.03 5.79 2.22
CA MET A 118 -8.85 6.65 2.10
C MET A 118 -9.22 8.13 2.11
N SER A 119 -10.31 8.51 1.46
CA SER A 119 -10.82 9.89 1.51
C SER A 119 -11.22 10.29 2.92
N ALA A 120 -11.97 9.43 3.61
CA ALA A 120 -12.33 9.67 5.01
C ALA A 120 -11.09 9.79 5.91
N TYR A 121 -10.08 8.94 5.68
CA TYR A 121 -8.80 9.01 6.39
C TYR A 121 -8.04 10.30 6.04
N GLY A 122 -8.02 10.69 4.77
CA GLY A 122 -7.42 11.95 4.31
C GLY A 122 -8.00 13.17 5.00
N HIS A 123 -9.33 13.26 5.15
CA HIS A 123 -9.97 14.36 5.90
C HIS A 123 -9.57 14.38 7.38
N VAL A 124 -9.42 13.22 8.01
CA VAL A 124 -8.92 13.14 9.39
C VAL A 124 -7.47 13.63 9.48
N LEU A 125 -6.61 13.22 8.54
CA LEU A 125 -5.22 13.69 8.49
C LEU A 125 -5.15 15.20 8.24
N GLN A 126 -5.94 15.75 7.30
CA GLN A 126 -6.04 17.17 7.06
C GLN A 126 -6.44 17.93 8.33
N PHE A 127 -7.48 17.47 9.01
CA PHE A 127 -7.97 18.10 10.24
C PHE A 127 -6.90 18.18 11.32
N TYR A 128 -6.13 17.11 11.54
CA TYR A 128 -5.13 17.08 12.59
C TYR A 128 -3.78 17.71 12.20
N SER A 129 -3.41 17.67 10.92
CA SER A 129 -2.14 18.27 10.45
C SER A 129 -2.28 19.74 10.08
N GLY A 130 -3.49 20.20 9.75
CA GLY A 130 -3.73 21.52 9.19
C GLY A 130 -3.16 21.72 7.78
N MET A 131 -2.81 20.62 7.08
CA MET A 131 -2.22 20.64 5.75
C MET A 131 -3.25 20.30 4.69
N ASP A 132 -3.34 21.08 3.61
CA ASP A 132 -4.24 20.81 2.48
C ASP A 132 -3.63 19.84 1.45
N ALA A 133 -2.32 19.63 1.48
CA ALA A 133 -1.61 18.65 0.66
C ALA A 133 -0.61 17.87 1.50
N PHE A 134 -0.63 16.56 1.35
CA PHE A 134 0.26 15.65 2.07
C PHE A 134 0.37 14.30 1.39
N THR A 135 1.42 13.56 1.72
CA THR A 135 1.68 12.21 1.20
C THR A 135 1.23 11.14 2.20
N VAL A 136 0.60 10.09 1.69
CA VAL A 136 0.31 8.87 2.44
C VAL A 136 1.00 7.68 1.76
N ASN A 137 1.73 6.90 2.55
CA ASN A 137 2.35 5.66 2.09
C ASN A 137 1.34 4.50 2.21
N LEU A 138 0.95 3.93 1.07
CA LEU A 138 0.04 2.79 0.99
C LEU A 138 0.80 1.50 0.75
N THR A 139 0.69 0.55 1.67
CA THR A 139 1.26 -0.79 1.51
C THR A 139 0.46 -1.62 0.51
N LEU A 140 1.15 -2.31 -0.38
CA LEU A 140 0.59 -3.23 -1.37
C LEU A 140 1.22 -4.62 -1.23
N PHE A 141 0.43 -5.65 -1.56
CA PHE A 141 0.95 -6.97 -1.90
C PHE A 141 1.04 -7.06 -3.42
N ASN A 142 2.25 -6.83 -3.95
CA ASN A 142 2.46 -6.69 -5.39
C ASN A 142 2.88 -8.02 -6.00
N ARG A 143 1.91 -8.75 -6.57
CA ARG A 143 2.10 -10.02 -7.27
C ARG A 143 1.84 -9.81 -8.77
N PRO A 144 2.81 -9.30 -9.54
CA PRO A 144 2.67 -9.15 -10.99
C PRO A 144 2.41 -10.53 -11.62
N SER A 145 1.56 -10.59 -12.63
CA SER A 145 1.15 -11.85 -13.28
C SER A 145 2.27 -12.44 -14.17
N PHE A 146 3.46 -12.68 -13.63
CA PHE A 146 4.56 -13.29 -14.36
C PHE A 146 4.32 -14.77 -14.63
N HIS A 147 3.63 -15.46 -13.72
CA HIS A 147 3.35 -16.87 -13.84
C HIS A 147 1.99 -17.23 -13.20
N PRO A 148 1.24 -18.24 -13.71
CA PRO A 148 -0.04 -18.66 -13.11
C PRO A 148 0.04 -19.07 -11.64
N ASP A 149 1.18 -19.61 -11.22
CA ASP A 149 1.37 -20.07 -9.83
C ASP A 149 1.73 -18.96 -8.84
N ILE A 150 1.91 -17.71 -9.29
CA ILE A 150 2.38 -16.61 -8.44
C ILE A 150 1.46 -16.36 -7.23
N GLU A 151 0.16 -16.54 -7.41
CA GLU A 151 -0.84 -16.37 -6.34
C GLU A 151 -0.78 -17.48 -5.27
N LYS A 152 -0.07 -18.57 -5.55
CA LYS A 152 0.12 -19.70 -4.63
C LYS A 152 1.46 -19.66 -3.89
N LEU A 153 2.35 -18.71 -4.22
CA LEU A 153 3.67 -18.62 -3.62
C LEU A 153 3.63 -18.05 -2.21
N TYR A 154 4.42 -18.60 -1.32
CA TYR A 154 4.79 -17.96 -0.07
C TYR A 154 6.04 -17.10 -0.28
N GLY A 155 6.01 -15.89 0.24
CA GLY A 155 7.12 -14.95 0.16
C GLY A 155 6.71 -13.56 0.60
N ASP A 156 7.65 -12.64 0.64
CA ASP A 156 7.37 -11.22 0.88
C ASP A 156 7.22 -10.51 -0.46
N PHE A 157 5.96 -10.24 -0.84
CA PHE A 157 5.60 -9.44 -2.00
C PHE A 157 5.18 -8.02 -1.60
N THR A 158 5.50 -7.63 -0.37
CA THR A 158 5.15 -6.32 0.15
C THR A 158 5.94 -5.25 -0.58
N THR A 159 5.22 -4.26 -1.07
CA THR A 159 5.77 -3.01 -1.58
C THR A 159 4.89 -1.86 -1.12
N SER A 160 5.19 -0.66 -1.58
CA SER A 160 4.38 0.51 -1.28
C SER A 160 4.19 1.38 -2.52
N ILE A 161 3.16 2.23 -2.46
CA ILE A 161 3.01 3.38 -3.35
C ILE A 161 2.78 4.62 -2.51
N LEU A 162 3.26 5.74 -2.98
CA LEU A 162 3.03 7.03 -2.36
C LEU A 162 1.81 7.68 -3.01
N LEU A 163 0.89 8.16 -2.18
CA LEU A 163 -0.32 8.85 -2.63
C LEU A 163 -0.25 10.30 -2.22
N ASP A 164 -0.25 11.19 -3.19
CA ASP A 164 -0.36 12.62 -2.99
C ASP A 164 -1.84 13.01 -2.81
N PHE A 165 -2.21 13.37 -1.60
CA PHE A 165 -3.53 13.90 -1.28
C PHE A 165 -3.55 15.42 -1.45
N GLY A 166 -4.55 15.94 -2.18
CA GLY A 166 -4.92 17.35 -2.19
C GLY A 166 -6.33 17.48 -1.66
N MET A 167 -6.47 18.04 -0.45
CA MET A 167 -7.73 18.17 0.27
C MET A 167 -8.07 19.64 0.39
N SER A 168 -9.18 20.09 -0.20
CA SER A 168 -9.63 21.49 -0.13
C SER A 168 -10.63 21.75 0.99
N GLY A 169 -11.23 20.68 1.55
CA GLY A 169 -12.25 20.78 2.59
C GLY A 169 -13.64 21.18 2.08
N ASP A 170 -13.84 21.28 0.75
CA ASP A 170 -15.08 21.83 0.17
C ASP A 170 -16.21 20.79 0.07
N ASP A 171 -15.94 19.67 -0.63
CA ASP A 171 -16.95 18.64 -0.91
C ASP A 171 -16.32 17.26 -0.82
N PHE A 172 -16.75 16.49 0.15
CA PHE A 172 -16.24 15.13 0.41
C PHE A 172 -16.29 14.23 -0.84
N TRP A 173 -17.35 14.28 -1.63
CA TRP A 173 -17.49 13.39 -2.78
C TRP A 173 -16.58 13.78 -3.93
N LYS A 174 -16.44 15.08 -4.18
CA LYS A 174 -15.50 15.59 -5.21
C LYS A 174 -14.06 15.27 -4.84
N GLU A 175 -13.70 15.38 -3.57
CA GLU A 175 -12.37 15.01 -3.09
C GLU A 175 -12.14 13.50 -3.15
N SER A 176 -13.18 12.71 -2.84
CA SER A 176 -13.12 11.27 -2.98
C SER A 176 -12.91 10.82 -4.43
N GLU A 177 -13.47 11.53 -5.40
CA GLU A 177 -13.20 11.30 -6.82
C GLU A 177 -11.73 11.57 -7.17
N LYS A 178 -11.13 12.65 -6.64
CA LYS A 178 -9.69 12.93 -6.81
C LYS A 178 -8.83 11.84 -6.17
N VAL A 179 -9.17 11.42 -4.95
CA VAL A 179 -8.47 10.31 -4.27
C VAL A 179 -8.57 9.01 -5.08
N GLN A 180 -9.74 8.70 -5.66
CA GLN A 180 -9.90 7.54 -6.54
C GLN A 180 -9.01 7.67 -7.79
N GLN A 181 -8.91 8.83 -8.40
CA GLN A 181 -8.05 9.07 -9.56
C GLN A 181 -6.57 8.93 -9.19
N THR A 182 -6.15 9.53 -8.08
CA THR A 182 -4.78 9.41 -7.55
C THR A 182 -4.43 7.95 -7.29
N LEU A 183 -5.31 7.20 -6.61
CA LEU A 183 -5.12 5.77 -6.36
C LEU A 183 -5.01 4.97 -7.66
N SER A 184 -5.90 5.23 -8.61
CA SER A 184 -5.89 4.54 -9.91
C SER A 184 -4.59 4.78 -10.68
N LYS A 185 -4.11 6.03 -10.70
CA LYS A 185 -2.84 6.40 -11.31
C LYS A 185 -1.64 5.77 -10.60
N ALA A 186 -1.61 5.81 -9.28
CA ALA A 186 -0.53 5.20 -8.50
C ALA A 186 -0.46 3.67 -8.74
N LEU A 187 -1.61 3.01 -8.85
CA LEU A 187 -1.67 1.58 -9.19
C LEU A 187 -1.29 1.29 -10.65
N GLU A 188 -1.61 2.16 -11.59
CA GLU A 188 -1.20 2.05 -13.00
C GLU A 188 0.33 2.09 -13.12
N TYR A 189 0.98 2.98 -12.38
CA TYR A 189 2.43 3.20 -12.41
C TYR A 189 3.20 2.52 -11.27
N ARG A 190 2.63 1.46 -10.66
CA ARG A 190 3.25 0.76 -9.53
C ARG A 190 4.50 -0.07 -9.88
N ALA A 191 4.84 -0.20 -11.18
CA ALA A 191 6.07 -0.86 -11.61
C ALA A 191 7.31 -0.13 -11.06
N TYR A 192 7.27 1.20 -10.93
CA TYR A 192 8.22 1.99 -10.16
C TYR A 192 7.60 2.28 -8.80
N ASP A 193 7.92 1.45 -7.84
CA ASP A 193 7.22 1.42 -6.55
C ASP A 193 7.60 2.58 -5.61
N GLY A 194 6.83 2.70 -4.54
CA GLY A 194 7.03 3.75 -3.55
C GLY A 194 8.35 3.65 -2.81
N ILE A 195 8.96 2.46 -2.72
CA ILE A 195 10.28 2.28 -2.08
C ILE A 195 11.36 2.96 -2.92
N HIS A 196 11.33 2.76 -4.25
CA HIS A 196 12.25 3.41 -5.17
C HIS A 196 12.02 4.92 -5.22
N PHE A 197 10.76 5.34 -5.35
CA PHE A 197 10.41 6.75 -5.41
C PHE A 197 10.73 7.49 -4.09
N SER A 198 10.48 6.88 -2.93
CA SER A 198 10.86 7.47 -1.64
C SER A 198 12.35 7.75 -1.52
N LYS A 199 13.19 6.85 -2.07
CA LYS A 199 14.65 7.07 -2.11
C LYS A 199 15.01 8.30 -2.94
N ASP A 200 14.32 8.52 -4.08
CA ASP A 200 14.56 9.69 -4.92
C ASP A 200 14.08 10.98 -4.23
N VAL A 201 12.91 10.94 -3.59
CA VAL A 201 12.39 12.06 -2.78
C VAL A 201 13.38 12.42 -1.66
N MET A 202 13.81 11.43 -0.87
CA MET A 202 14.79 11.64 0.20
C MET A 202 16.11 12.22 -0.31
N LYS A 203 16.61 11.72 -1.45
CA LYS A 203 17.83 12.20 -2.07
C LYS A 203 17.68 13.65 -2.57
N LYS A 204 16.56 13.98 -3.21
CA LYS A 204 16.27 15.32 -3.74
C LYS A 204 16.21 16.36 -2.62
N PHE A 205 15.41 16.09 -1.59
CA PHE A 205 15.16 17.04 -0.50
C PHE A 205 16.15 16.92 0.65
N ARG A 206 17.13 16.01 0.57
CA ARG A 206 18.14 15.73 1.61
C ARG A 206 17.52 15.40 2.97
N TYR A 207 16.38 14.73 2.97
CA TYR A 207 15.77 14.28 4.22
C TYR A 207 16.68 13.28 4.92
N PRO A 208 16.82 13.36 6.26
CA PRO A 208 17.47 12.30 7.00
C PRO A 208 16.72 10.99 6.83
N THR A 209 17.42 9.86 6.83
CA THR A 209 16.85 8.51 6.67
C THR A 209 15.80 8.15 7.72
N THR A 210 15.73 8.92 8.82
CA THR A 210 14.73 8.81 9.89
C THR A 210 13.41 9.53 9.58
N LYS A 211 13.38 10.41 8.59
CA LYS A 211 12.15 11.06 8.13
C LYS A 211 11.47 10.13 7.11
N ALA A 212 10.70 9.16 7.60
CA ALA A 212 9.84 8.37 6.73
C ALA A 212 8.77 9.26 6.09
N LEU A 213 8.59 9.11 4.78
CA LEU A 213 7.40 9.59 4.07
C LEU A 213 6.21 8.67 4.37
#